data_a438daa8f9d5c1d23d73a1f2eaa00ac0
#
_entry.id   a438daa8f9d5c1d23d73a1f2eaa00ac0
#
_cell.length_a   1.000
_cell.length_b   1.000
_cell.length_c   1.000
_cell.angle_alpha   90.00
_cell.angle_beta   90.00
_cell.angle_gamma   90.00
#
_symmetry.space_group_name_H-M   'P 1'
#
loop_
_entity.id
_entity.type
_entity.pdbx_description
1 polymer ?
#
loop_
_entity_poly.entity_id
_entity_poly.type
_entity_poly.pdbx_seq_one_letter_code
_entity_poly.pdbx_strand_id
1 'polypeptide(L)'
;MISGHRRLHAAQKARLSEVPALVHEISREEAAVMLVDSNLHREHILPSEKAFAYRLKADALNHRGERTDLTSGQLGPKLRSDEMIAEESGESRKQVQRYIRLTYLIPELLQLVDDGKIALTPAVELSYLPEKAQTYLLEEIRRNDCTPSLSQAIRMKKLYQTSSLSPEDISTIMQEEKANQQEKVSFKTGDLRKFFPKSYSAA
;
A
#
# COMPACT_ATOMS: atom_id res chain seq x y z
N MET A 1 19.52 13.96 -12.02
CA MET A 1 19.87 14.33 -10.62
C MET A 1 19.16 13.36 -9.67
N ILE A 2 19.88 12.72 -8.78
CA ILE A 2 19.34 11.68 -7.88
C ILE A 2 18.80 12.31 -6.58
N SER A 3 19.52 13.27 -6.01
CA SER A 3 19.11 13.96 -4.78
C SER A 3 19.48 15.45 -4.83
N GLY A 4 18.95 16.25 -3.90
CA GLY A 4 19.30 17.67 -3.78
C GLY A 4 18.42 18.64 -4.58
N HIS A 5 17.27 18.23 -5.12
CA HIS A 5 16.35 19.09 -5.89
C HIS A 5 15.96 20.37 -5.16
N ARG A 6 15.68 20.30 -3.85
CA ARG A 6 15.35 21.49 -3.04
C ARG A 6 16.54 22.45 -2.91
N ARG A 7 17.77 21.91 -2.74
CA ARG A 7 19.00 22.73 -2.68
C ARG A 7 19.28 23.40 -4.01
N LEU A 8 19.15 22.68 -5.12
CA LEU A 8 19.30 23.25 -6.44
C LEU A 8 18.28 24.38 -6.70
N HIS A 9 17.02 24.15 -6.36
CA HIS A 9 15.97 25.17 -6.51
C HIS A 9 16.24 26.41 -5.64
N ALA A 10 16.71 26.22 -4.40
CA ALA A 10 17.10 27.33 -3.53
C ALA A 10 18.29 28.10 -4.09
N ALA A 11 19.30 27.41 -4.63
CA ALA A 11 20.46 28.05 -5.28
C ALA A 11 20.04 28.86 -6.52
N GLN A 12 19.16 28.34 -7.35
CA GLN A 12 18.59 29.06 -8.49
C GLN A 12 17.85 30.33 -8.06
N LYS A 13 17.04 30.26 -7.00
CA LYS A 13 16.37 31.45 -6.42
C LYS A 13 17.35 32.45 -5.85
N ALA A 14 18.45 31.99 -5.26
CA ALA A 14 19.51 32.81 -4.75
C ALA A 14 20.45 33.34 -5.86
N ARG A 15 20.22 32.98 -7.13
CA ARG A 15 21.04 33.35 -8.32
C ARG A 15 22.50 32.93 -8.18
N LEU A 16 22.77 31.80 -7.54
CA LEU A 16 24.12 31.24 -7.51
C LEU A 16 24.46 30.66 -8.88
N SER A 17 25.67 30.98 -9.38
CA SER A 17 26.18 30.49 -10.67
C SER A 17 26.54 29.00 -10.62
N GLU A 18 26.95 28.51 -9.45
CA GLU A 18 27.46 27.15 -9.25
C GLU A 18 26.96 26.56 -7.95
N VAL A 19 26.81 25.25 -7.93
CA VAL A 19 26.48 24.46 -6.72
C VAL A 19 27.41 23.26 -6.62
N PRO A 20 27.92 22.91 -5.43
CA PRO A 20 28.71 21.70 -5.26
C PRO A 20 27.86 20.48 -5.50
N ALA A 21 28.33 19.56 -6.36
CA ALA A 21 27.65 18.33 -6.71
C ALA A 21 28.64 17.16 -6.76
N LEU A 22 28.17 15.98 -6.31
CA LEU A 22 28.88 14.72 -6.53
C LEU A 22 28.35 14.11 -7.83
N VAL A 23 29.25 13.84 -8.75
CA VAL A 23 28.92 13.20 -10.03
C VAL A 23 29.35 11.75 -9.97
N HIS A 24 28.42 10.83 -10.29
CA HIS A 24 28.68 9.40 -10.34
C HIS A 24 28.41 8.88 -11.76
N GLU A 25 29.32 8.05 -12.26
CA GLU A 25 29.10 7.28 -13.48
C GLU A 25 28.41 5.97 -13.12
N ILE A 26 27.10 5.95 -13.25
CA ILE A 26 26.24 4.81 -12.88
C ILE A 26 25.20 4.53 -13.97
N SER A 27 24.70 3.29 -14.02
CA SER A 27 23.61 2.92 -14.91
C SER A 27 22.29 3.59 -14.52
N ARG A 28 21.32 3.58 -15.44
CA ARG A 28 19.97 4.12 -15.17
C ARG A 28 19.27 3.35 -14.03
N GLU A 29 19.48 2.05 -13.98
CA GLU A 29 18.94 1.15 -12.94
C GLU A 29 19.55 1.47 -11.58
N GLU A 30 20.87 1.69 -11.52
CA GLU A 30 21.55 2.10 -10.28
C GLU A 30 21.10 3.49 -9.81
N ALA A 31 20.93 4.41 -10.74
CA ALA A 31 20.40 5.73 -10.43
C ALA A 31 18.98 5.67 -9.87
N ALA A 32 18.13 4.77 -10.38
CA ALA A 32 16.78 4.56 -9.87
C ALA A 32 16.77 3.99 -8.45
N VAL A 33 17.63 3.00 -8.15
CA VAL A 33 17.79 2.45 -6.80
C VAL A 33 18.26 3.54 -5.82
N MET A 34 19.32 4.28 -6.16
CA MET A 34 19.82 5.37 -5.32
C MET A 34 18.79 6.48 -5.07
N LEU A 35 17.97 6.81 -6.08
CA LEU A 35 16.88 7.77 -5.93
C LEU A 35 15.86 7.30 -4.91
N VAL A 36 15.45 6.03 -5.00
CA VAL A 36 14.49 5.40 -4.09
C VAL A 36 15.04 5.41 -2.67
N ASP A 37 16.26 4.94 -2.48
CA ASP A 37 16.90 4.87 -1.16
C ASP A 37 17.03 6.24 -0.50
N SER A 38 17.40 7.26 -1.27
CA SER A 38 17.48 8.64 -0.75
C SER A 38 16.12 9.20 -0.29
N ASN A 39 15.02 8.69 -0.83
CA ASN A 39 13.67 9.10 -0.47
C ASN A 39 13.10 8.25 0.69
N LEU A 40 13.43 6.96 0.76
CA LEU A 40 12.95 6.06 1.81
C LEU A 40 13.51 6.38 3.21
N HIS A 41 14.58 7.15 3.30
CA HIS A 41 15.17 7.61 4.58
C HIS A 41 14.52 8.88 5.17
N ARG A 42 13.39 9.35 4.61
CA ARG A 42 12.65 10.49 5.16
C ARG A 42 11.79 10.04 6.33
N GLU A 43 11.65 10.89 7.37
CA GLU A 43 10.86 10.60 8.57
C GLU A 43 9.36 10.39 8.29
N HIS A 44 8.82 11.05 7.26
CA HIS A 44 7.42 10.94 6.87
C HIS A 44 7.32 10.68 5.37
N ILE A 45 6.99 9.44 5.02
CA ILE A 45 6.76 8.99 3.63
C ILE A 45 5.30 8.58 3.51
N LEU A 46 4.61 9.12 2.51
CA LEU A 46 3.23 8.72 2.22
C LEU A 46 3.17 7.26 1.74
N PRO A 47 2.07 6.54 2.03
CA PRO A 47 1.86 5.19 1.52
C PRO A 47 2.03 5.05 0.01
N SER A 48 1.54 6.04 -0.76
CA SER A 48 1.71 6.09 -2.22
C SER A 48 3.17 6.25 -2.62
N GLU A 49 3.92 7.17 -2.01
CA GLU A 49 5.33 7.38 -2.29
C GLU A 49 6.13 6.10 -2.04
N LYS A 50 5.85 5.41 -0.93
CA LYS A 50 6.49 4.15 -0.56
C LYS A 50 6.13 3.03 -1.55
N ALA A 51 4.87 2.97 -2.00
CA ALA A 51 4.39 2.02 -2.98
C ALA A 51 5.13 2.15 -4.33
N PHE A 52 5.21 3.36 -4.87
CA PHE A 52 5.91 3.62 -6.13
C PHE A 52 7.42 3.46 -6.00
N ALA A 53 8.01 3.85 -4.86
CA ALA A 53 9.42 3.64 -4.57
C ALA A 53 9.80 2.16 -4.59
N TYR A 54 9.05 1.31 -3.88
CA TYR A 54 9.29 -0.14 -3.88
C TYR A 54 9.06 -0.77 -5.25
N ARG A 55 8.04 -0.34 -5.99
CA ARG A 55 7.81 -0.82 -7.34
C ARG A 55 8.99 -0.48 -8.26
N LEU A 56 9.42 0.79 -8.29
CA LEU A 56 10.55 1.23 -9.11
C LEU A 56 11.83 0.45 -8.77
N LYS A 57 12.10 0.23 -7.48
CA LYS A 57 13.25 -0.55 -7.02
C LYS A 57 13.15 -2.02 -7.44
N ALA A 58 11.96 -2.64 -7.31
CA ALA A 58 11.74 -4.02 -7.74
C ALA A 58 11.93 -4.18 -9.25
N ASP A 59 11.41 -3.25 -10.05
CA ASP A 59 11.57 -3.26 -11.51
C ASP A 59 13.06 -3.10 -11.89
N ALA A 60 13.79 -2.19 -11.26
CA ALA A 60 15.22 -2.00 -11.50
C ALA A 60 16.07 -3.24 -11.14
N LEU A 61 15.76 -3.91 -10.02
CA LEU A 61 16.44 -5.13 -9.60
C LEU A 61 16.12 -6.32 -10.52
N ASN A 62 14.90 -6.42 -11.03
CA ASN A 62 14.50 -7.47 -11.96
C ASN A 62 15.25 -7.33 -13.29
N HIS A 63 15.37 -6.11 -13.84
CA HIS A 63 16.12 -5.86 -15.08
C HIS A 63 17.62 -6.14 -14.92
N ARG A 64 18.21 -5.92 -13.76
CA ARG A 64 19.60 -6.32 -13.46
C ARG A 64 19.77 -7.84 -13.49
N GLY A 65 18.77 -8.59 -13.02
CA GLY A 65 18.80 -10.05 -13.00
C GLY A 65 18.84 -10.69 -14.40
N GLU A 66 18.15 -10.12 -15.37
CA GLU A 66 18.15 -10.60 -16.76
C GLU A 66 19.50 -10.40 -17.45
N ARG A 67 20.26 -9.35 -17.12
CA ARG A 67 21.58 -9.07 -17.68
C ARG A 67 22.72 -9.95 -17.11
N THR A 68 22.60 -10.42 -15.88
CA THR A 68 23.64 -11.23 -15.22
C THR A 68 23.59 -12.72 -15.58
N ASP A 69 22.49 -13.22 -16.11
CA ASP A 69 22.35 -14.64 -16.51
C ASP A 69 23.26 -15.01 -17.70
N LEU A 70 23.84 -14.02 -18.40
CA LEU A 70 24.74 -14.25 -19.54
C LEU A 70 26.23 -14.40 -19.16
N THR A 71 26.65 -14.10 -17.93
CA THR A 71 28.09 -13.93 -17.60
C THR A 71 28.59 -14.58 -16.33
N SER A 72 27.80 -15.16 -15.43
CA SER A 72 28.33 -15.72 -14.20
C SER A 72 27.72 -17.05 -13.78
N GLY A 73 28.51 -18.11 -13.90
CA GLY A 73 28.23 -19.45 -13.38
C GLY A 73 28.39 -19.57 -11.85
N GLN A 74 27.89 -18.62 -11.06
CA GLN A 74 27.84 -18.75 -9.61
C GLN A 74 26.41 -19.09 -9.16
N LEU A 75 26.24 -20.36 -8.80
CA LEU A 75 25.07 -20.95 -8.15
C LEU A 75 24.93 -20.44 -6.71
N GLY A 76 24.51 -19.19 -6.51
CA GLY A 76 23.96 -18.72 -5.24
C GLY A 76 22.43 -18.65 -5.33
N PRO A 77 21.67 -18.86 -4.23
CA PRO A 77 20.23 -18.66 -4.25
C PRO A 77 19.97 -17.21 -4.66
N LYS A 78 19.36 -17.02 -5.83
CA LYS A 78 18.97 -15.70 -6.35
C LYS A 78 17.88 -15.14 -5.42
N LEU A 79 18.24 -14.22 -4.53
CA LEU A 79 17.27 -13.51 -3.70
C LEU A 79 16.29 -12.77 -4.62
N ARG A 80 15.00 -12.92 -4.35
CA ARG A 80 13.96 -12.22 -5.08
C ARG A 80 14.04 -10.73 -4.77
N SER A 81 13.70 -9.89 -5.74
CA SER A 81 13.75 -8.43 -5.59
C SER A 81 12.98 -7.91 -4.38
N ASP A 82 11.84 -8.54 -4.05
CA ASP A 82 11.04 -8.20 -2.87
C ASP A 82 11.71 -8.59 -1.53
N GLU A 83 12.54 -9.63 -1.52
CA GLU A 83 13.35 -10.02 -0.36
C GLU A 83 14.52 -9.05 -0.12
N MET A 84 15.20 -8.65 -1.19
CA MET A 84 16.29 -7.65 -1.10
C MET A 84 15.76 -6.30 -0.58
N ILE A 85 14.62 -5.85 -1.10
CA ILE A 85 13.99 -4.61 -0.63
C ILE A 85 13.58 -4.71 0.84
N ALA A 86 13.03 -5.85 1.26
CA ALA A 86 12.61 -6.10 2.64
C ALA A 86 13.81 -6.03 3.61
N GLU A 87 14.93 -6.67 3.26
CA GLU A 87 16.15 -6.69 4.05
C GLU A 87 16.74 -5.28 4.23
N GLU A 88 16.81 -4.50 3.15
CA GLU A 88 17.35 -3.13 3.18
C GLU A 88 16.42 -2.13 3.88
N SER A 89 15.10 -2.29 3.75
CA SER A 89 14.12 -1.38 4.37
C SER A 89 13.77 -1.74 5.82
N GLY A 90 14.21 -2.90 6.32
CA GLY A 90 13.83 -3.41 7.65
C GLY A 90 12.36 -3.84 7.73
N GLU A 91 11.68 -4.03 6.60
CA GLU A 91 10.30 -4.48 6.54
C GLU A 91 10.19 -5.97 6.21
N SER A 92 9.02 -6.55 6.45
CA SER A 92 8.77 -7.91 5.98
C SER A 92 8.52 -7.92 4.47
N ARG A 93 8.92 -8.99 3.77
CA ARG A 93 8.62 -9.21 2.36
C ARG A 93 7.13 -9.03 2.03
N LYS A 94 6.25 -9.55 2.91
CA LYS A 94 4.79 -9.38 2.74
C LYS A 94 4.38 -7.91 2.78
N GLN A 95 5.02 -7.10 3.61
CA GLN A 95 4.73 -5.68 3.71
C GLN A 95 5.19 -4.93 2.44
N VAL A 96 6.37 -5.24 1.91
CA VAL A 96 6.86 -4.71 0.63
C VAL A 96 5.86 -5.03 -0.50
N GLN A 97 5.42 -6.28 -0.62
CA GLN A 97 4.43 -6.70 -1.62
C GLN A 97 3.09 -5.96 -1.47
N ARG A 98 2.64 -5.70 -0.23
CA ARG A 98 1.42 -4.94 0.04
C ARG A 98 1.54 -3.49 -0.41
N TYR A 99 2.68 -2.84 -0.16
CA TYR A 99 2.92 -1.50 -0.68
C TYR A 99 2.95 -1.49 -2.21
N ILE A 100 3.71 -2.37 -2.85
CA ILE A 100 3.75 -2.47 -4.32
C ILE A 100 2.34 -2.66 -4.87
N ARG A 101 1.49 -3.45 -4.19
CA ARG A 101 0.12 -3.69 -4.63
C ARG A 101 -0.74 -2.42 -4.66
N LEU A 102 -0.48 -1.42 -3.81
CA LEU A 102 -1.22 -0.14 -3.84
C LEU A 102 -1.08 0.62 -5.17
N THR A 103 -0.01 0.38 -5.93
CA THR A 103 0.19 1.03 -7.23
C THR A 103 -0.85 0.64 -8.29
N TYR A 104 -1.72 -0.33 -8.00
CA TYR A 104 -2.84 -0.74 -8.85
C TYR A 104 -4.17 -0.05 -8.48
N LEU A 105 -4.17 0.82 -7.48
CA LEU A 105 -5.31 1.68 -7.19
C LEU A 105 -5.36 2.85 -8.17
N ILE A 106 -6.58 3.30 -8.46
CA ILE A 106 -6.76 4.59 -9.17
C ILE A 106 -6.23 5.72 -8.27
N PRO A 107 -5.73 6.82 -8.87
CA PRO A 107 -5.09 7.91 -8.13
C PRO A 107 -5.93 8.47 -6.99
N GLU A 108 -7.23 8.59 -7.18
CA GLU A 108 -8.15 9.17 -6.19
C GLU A 108 -8.34 8.25 -4.98
N LEU A 109 -8.40 6.92 -5.16
CA LEU A 109 -8.44 5.98 -4.04
C LEU A 109 -7.10 5.93 -3.31
N LEU A 110 -5.99 6.03 -4.04
CA LEU A 110 -4.66 6.10 -3.45
C LEU A 110 -4.48 7.37 -2.61
N GLN A 111 -5.04 8.51 -3.06
CA GLN A 111 -5.07 9.74 -2.27
C GLN A 111 -5.84 9.57 -0.95
N LEU A 112 -6.96 8.83 -0.95
CA LEU A 112 -7.69 8.52 0.29
C LEU A 112 -6.87 7.65 1.26
N VAL A 113 -5.93 6.86 0.76
CA VAL A 113 -4.98 6.11 1.60
C VAL A 113 -3.94 7.06 2.19
N ASP A 114 -3.41 7.99 1.41
CA ASP A 114 -2.46 9.00 1.87
C ASP A 114 -3.07 9.95 2.90
N ASP A 115 -4.35 10.30 2.73
CA ASP A 115 -5.13 11.09 3.68
C ASP A 115 -5.50 10.31 4.97
N GLY A 116 -5.16 9.02 5.04
CA GLY A 116 -5.52 8.15 6.17
C GLY A 116 -6.99 7.78 6.27
N LYS A 117 -7.82 8.11 5.26
CA LYS A 117 -9.26 7.78 5.22
C LYS A 117 -9.49 6.30 4.94
N ILE A 118 -8.63 5.67 4.14
CA ILE A 118 -8.64 4.24 3.90
C ILE A 118 -7.35 3.64 4.47
N ALA A 119 -7.47 2.67 5.37
CA ALA A 119 -6.32 1.99 5.95
C ALA A 119 -5.61 1.11 4.89
N LEU A 120 -4.30 0.85 5.09
CA LEU A 120 -3.48 0.07 4.17
C LEU A 120 -4.08 -1.30 3.83
N THR A 121 -4.63 -2.01 4.83
CA THR A 121 -5.13 -3.38 4.63
C THR A 121 -6.36 -3.44 3.71
N PRO A 122 -7.45 -2.70 3.93
CA PRO A 122 -8.54 -2.64 2.96
C PRO A 122 -8.09 -2.09 1.60
N ALA A 123 -7.19 -1.10 1.53
CA ALA A 123 -6.67 -0.57 0.28
C ALA A 123 -5.98 -1.65 -0.58
N VAL A 124 -5.19 -2.53 0.04
CA VAL A 124 -4.58 -3.68 -0.65
C VAL A 124 -5.64 -4.62 -1.22
N GLU A 125 -6.72 -4.90 -0.48
CA GLU A 125 -7.82 -5.75 -0.99
C GLU A 125 -8.56 -5.08 -2.17
N LEU A 126 -8.80 -3.77 -2.10
CA LEU A 126 -9.43 -2.99 -3.17
C LEU A 126 -8.58 -2.91 -4.44
N SER A 127 -7.25 -2.96 -4.31
CA SER A 127 -6.35 -2.93 -5.47
C SER A 127 -6.45 -4.16 -6.39
N TYR A 128 -7.16 -5.21 -5.96
CA TYR A 128 -7.47 -6.37 -6.81
C TYR A 128 -8.70 -6.17 -7.70
N LEU A 129 -9.46 -5.10 -7.47
CA LEU A 129 -10.61 -4.76 -8.30
C LEU A 129 -10.16 -4.12 -9.62
N PRO A 130 -10.90 -4.32 -10.71
CA PRO A 130 -10.63 -3.63 -11.98
C PRO A 130 -10.92 -2.13 -11.82
N GLU A 131 -10.29 -1.31 -12.64
CA GLU A 131 -10.38 0.16 -12.61
C GLU A 131 -11.84 0.66 -12.61
N LYS A 132 -12.70 0.05 -13.44
CA LYS A 132 -14.14 0.38 -13.47
C LYS A 132 -14.82 0.18 -12.12
N ALA A 133 -14.55 -0.93 -11.43
CA ALA A 133 -15.13 -1.20 -10.12
C ALA A 133 -14.58 -0.25 -9.05
N GLN A 134 -13.30 0.10 -9.14
CA GLN A 134 -12.69 1.11 -8.28
C GLN A 134 -13.33 2.50 -8.49
N THR A 135 -13.65 2.87 -9.73
CA THR A 135 -14.34 4.13 -10.05
C THR A 135 -15.76 4.16 -9.44
N TYR A 136 -16.54 3.08 -9.59
CA TYR A 136 -17.85 2.97 -8.95
C TYR A 136 -17.77 3.03 -7.43
N LEU A 137 -16.79 2.36 -6.84
CA LEU A 137 -16.55 2.43 -5.40
C LEU A 137 -16.24 3.87 -4.94
N LEU A 138 -15.43 4.60 -5.71
CA LEU A 138 -15.12 6.00 -5.41
C LEU A 138 -16.36 6.89 -5.45
N GLU A 139 -17.26 6.67 -6.40
CA GLU A 139 -18.55 7.37 -6.48
C GLU A 139 -19.41 7.07 -5.23
N GLU A 140 -19.49 5.80 -4.81
CA GLU A 140 -20.22 5.42 -3.58
C GLU A 140 -19.59 6.03 -2.31
N ILE A 141 -18.25 6.07 -2.22
CA ILE A 141 -17.56 6.75 -1.11
C ILE A 141 -17.95 8.22 -1.05
N ARG A 142 -17.96 8.91 -2.20
CA ARG A 142 -18.32 10.33 -2.28
C ARG A 142 -19.81 10.59 -1.98
N ARG A 143 -20.69 9.68 -2.39
CA ARG A 143 -22.13 9.79 -2.16
C ARG A 143 -22.51 9.63 -0.70
N ASN A 144 -21.88 8.66 -0.03
CA ASN A 144 -22.24 8.24 1.32
C ASN A 144 -21.31 8.80 2.39
N ASP A 145 -20.26 9.55 2.00
CA ASP A 145 -19.17 10.05 2.86
C ASP A 145 -18.61 8.95 3.79
N CYS A 146 -18.51 7.73 3.28
CA CYS A 146 -18.02 6.61 4.06
C CYS A 146 -17.03 5.75 3.26
N THR A 147 -15.93 5.34 3.88
CA THR A 147 -14.91 4.46 3.28
C THR A 147 -15.19 3.00 3.62
N PRO A 148 -14.83 2.04 2.74
CA PRO A 148 -15.09 0.64 2.98
C PRO A 148 -14.27 0.09 4.16
N SER A 149 -14.89 -0.78 4.95
CA SER A 149 -14.21 -1.57 5.97
C SER A 149 -13.40 -2.71 5.34
N LEU A 150 -12.53 -3.35 6.12
CA LEU A 150 -11.76 -4.50 5.63
C LEU A 150 -12.68 -5.66 5.18
N SER A 151 -13.75 -5.94 5.93
CA SER A 151 -14.71 -7.00 5.58
C SER A 151 -15.42 -6.71 4.27
N GLN A 152 -15.83 -5.46 4.05
CA GLN A 152 -16.44 -5.02 2.79
C GLN A 152 -15.46 -5.13 1.62
N ALA A 153 -14.20 -4.69 1.78
CA ALA A 153 -13.16 -4.80 0.76
C ALA A 153 -12.86 -6.26 0.37
N ILE A 154 -12.72 -7.15 1.36
CA ILE A 154 -12.54 -8.60 1.13
C ILE A 154 -13.73 -9.19 0.37
N ARG A 155 -14.96 -8.81 0.74
CA ARG A 155 -16.17 -9.31 0.09
C ARG A 155 -16.27 -8.86 -1.37
N MET A 156 -15.99 -7.58 -1.66
CA MET A 156 -15.94 -7.05 -3.03
C MET A 156 -14.91 -7.82 -3.88
N LYS A 157 -13.68 -8.00 -3.35
CA LYS A 157 -12.64 -8.79 -4.01
C LYS A 157 -13.11 -10.22 -4.28
N LYS A 158 -13.70 -10.90 -3.29
CA LYS A 158 -14.18 -12.27 -3.44
C LYS A 158 -15.26 -12.38 -4.51
N LEU A 159 -16.24 -11.47 -4.52
CA LEU A 159 -17.26 -11.42 -5.55
C LEU A 159 -16.66 -11.22 -6.93
N TYR A 160 -15.71 -10.31 -7.09
CA TYR A 160 -15.01 -10.10 -8.34
C TYR A 160 -14.25 -11.36 -8.81
N GLN A 161 -13.67 -12.14 -7.90
CA GLN A 161 -12.92 -13.36 -8.23
C GLN A 161 -13.81 -14.56 -8.57
N THR A 162 -15.03 -14.63 -8.01
CA THR A 162 -15.95 -15.77 -8.19
C THR A 162 -17.03 -15.53 -9.23
N SER A 163 -17.39 -14.29 -9.45
CA SER A 163 -18.43 -13.84 -10.37
C SER A 163 -18.13 -12.44 -10.90
N SER A 164 -19.06 -11.80 -11.56
CA SER A 164 -18.93 -10.37 -11.91
C SER A 164 -19.35 -9.52 -10.71
N LEU A 165 -18.55 -8.50 -10.37
CA LEU A 165 -18.93 -7.48 -9.39
C LEU A 165 -19.68 -6.35 -10.11
N SER A 166 -20.96 -6.19 -9.82
CA SER A 166 -21.78 -5.13 -10.40
C SER A 166 -21.72 -3.84 -9.56
N PRO A 167 -22.11 -2.67 -10.12
CA PRO A 167 -22.26 -1.43 -9.34
C PRO A 167 -23.25 -1.56 -8.19
N GLU A 168 -24.34 -2.34 -8.41
CA GLU A 168 -25.38 -2.60 -7.41
C GLU A 168 -24.83 -3.39 -6.25
N ASP A 169 -23.97 -4.38 -6.50
CA ASP A 169 -23.29 -5.15 -5.45
C ASP A 169 -22.40 -4.25 -4.59
N ILE A 170 -21.64 -3.34 -5.22
CA ILE A 170 -20.79 -2.37 -4.51
C ILE A 170 -21.65 -1.47 -3.61
N SER A 171 -22.77 -0.93 -4.14
CA SER A 171 -23.68 -0.08 -3.38
C SER A 171 -24.29 -0.83 -2.19
N THR A 172 -24.76 -2.06 -2.41
CA THR A 172 -25.32 -2.92 -1.36
C THR A 172 -24.30 -3.20 -0.25
N ILE A 173 -23.07 -3.57 -0.62
CA ILE A 173 -22.00 -3.84 0.35
C ILE A 173 -21.63 -2.57 1.14
N MET A 174 -21.61 -1.41 0.49
CA MET A 174 -21.28 -0.14 1.15
C MET A 174 -22.36 0.34 2.12
N GLN A 175 -23.64 0.00 1.87
CA GLN A 175 -24.76 0.35 2.74
C GLN A 175 -24.90 -0.58 3.96
N GLU A 176 -24.23 -1.73 3.98
CA GLU A 176 -24.27 -2.63 5.15
C GLU A 176 -23.64 -1.96 6.38
N GLU A 177 -24.27 -2.14 7.55
CA GLU A 177 -23.71 -1.67 8.81
C GLU A 177 -22.32 -2.28 9.07
N LYS A 178 -21.36 -1.42 9.35
CA LYS A 178 -20.00 -1.88 9.68
C LYS A 178 -20.02 -2.55 11.05
N ALA A 179 -19.31 -3.67 11.18
CA ALA A 179 -19.24 -4.44 12.42
C ALA A 179 -18.79 -3.64 13.67
N ASN A 180 -18.07 -2.53 13.47
CA ASN A 180 -17.62 -1.60 14.52
C ASN A 180 -18.64 -0.48 14.83
N GLN A 181 -19.73 -0.36 14.06
CA GLN A 181 -20.83 0.58 14.32
C GLN A 181 -21.97 -0.08 15.11
N GLN A 182 -21.95 -1.41 15.24
CA GLN A 182 -22.88 -2.12 16.13
C GLN A 182 -22.46 -1.86 17.58
N GLU A 183 -23.38 -1.33 18.38
CA GLU A 183 -23.18 -1.21 19.81
C GLU A 183 -22.99 -2.59 20.42
N LYS A 184 -21.77 -2.94 20.75
CA LYS A 184 -21.45 -4.17 21.49
C LYS A 184 -21.44 -3.84 22.96
N VAL A 185 -22.53 -4.17 23.64
CA VAL A 185 -22.57 -4.17 25.10
C VAL A 185 -21.97 -5.48 25.59
N SER A 186 -20.76 -5.42 26.14
CA SER A 186 -20.12 -6.59 26.74
C SER A 186 -20.28 -6.55 28.26
N PHE A 187 -20.86 -7.59 28.80
CA PHE A 187 -20.96 -7.78 30.26
C PHE A 187 -19.92 -8.81 30.70
N LYS A 188 -19.25 -8.53 31.82
CA LYS A 188 -18.40 -9.55 32.44
C LYS A 188 -19.32 -10.70 32.96
N THR A 189 -18.96 -11.94 32.68
CA THR A 189 -19.72 -13.12 33.09
C THR A 189 -20.03 -13.16 34.60
N GLY A 190 -19.13 -12.56 35.41
CA GLY A 190 -19.34 -12.44 36.87
C GLY A 190 -20.47 -11.49 37.26
N ASP A 191 -20.72 -10.44 36.49
CA ASP A 191 -21.79 -9.48 36.76
C ASP A 191 -23.16 -10.04 36.33
N LEU A 192 -23.19 -10.80 35.23
CA LEU A 192 -24.40 -11.50 34.77
C LEU A 192 -24.83 -12.62 35.71
N ARG A 193 -23.91 -13.36 36.35
CA ARG A 193 -24.22 -14.41 37.30
C ARG A 193 -25.01 -13.96 38.51
N LYS A 194 -25.04 -12.68 38.85
CA LYS A 194 -25.87 -12.13 39.93
C LYS A 194 -27.34 -12.07 39.59
N PHE A 195 -27.67 -12.06 38.30
CA PHE A 195 -29.06 -11.92 37.80
C PHE A 195 -29.66 -13.21 37.26
N PHE A 196 -28.84 -14.27 37.11
CA PHE A 196 -29.31 -15.56 36.58
C PHE A 196 -29.19 -16.70 37.62
N PRO A 197 -30.12 -17.66 37.69
CA PRO A 197 -30.00 -18.79 38.58
C PRO A 197 -28.75 -19.64 38.29
N LYS A 198 -28.23 -20.30 39.33
CA LYS A 198 -26.99 -21.09 39.23
C LYS A 198 -27.02 -22.24 38.21
N SER A 199 -28.22 -22.66 37.81
CA SER A 199 -28.47 -23.70 36.82
C SER A 199 -28.41 -23.23 35.36
N TYR A 200 -28.20 -21.93 35.11
CA TYR A 200 -28.13 -21.39 33.74
C TYR A 200 -26.75 -21.60 33.16
N SER A 201 -26.60 -22.48 32.17
CA SER A 201 -25.42 -22.59 31.36
C SER A 201 -25.66 -21.87 30.02
N ALA A 202 -24.76 -20.95 29.63
CA ALA A 202 -24.78 -20.40 28.29
C ALA A 202 -24.44 -21.53 27.28
N ALA A 203 -25.35 -21.80 26.35
CA ALA A 203 -25.12 -22.69 25.23
C ALA A 203 -24.19 -22.06 24.18
#